data_85a7893f4b0e939114161c0854f32f18
#
_entry.id   85a7893f4b0e939114161c0854f32f18
#
_cell.length_a   1.000
_cell.length_b   1.000
_cell.length_c   1.000
_cell.angle_alpha   90.00
_cell.angle_beta   90.00
_cell.angle_gamma   90.00
#
_symmetry.space_group_name_H-M   'P 1'
#
loop_
_entity.id
_entity.type
_entity.pdbx_description
1 polymer ?
#
loop_
_entity_poly.entity_id
_entity_poly.type
_entity_poly.pdbx_seq_one_letter_code
_entity_poly.pdbx_strand_id
1 'polypeptide(L)'
;MSVQFPVLILLLAGHAVAGQRPVQSPSQDETLAKWPWSISLQTAPSKREAIQITLAPKEGMEYKYRLEKGAGMLYSWNSTGEVHWELHSQPDNAPQGYAEFFDTADGNGSHGVYIAPFSGIHGWWWENMGAVVVTITLTTAGFYTESHEFRRGQPGK
;
A
#
# COMPACT_ATOMS: atom_id res chain seq x y z
N MET A 1 33.55 9.41 -27.87
CA MET A 1 34.54 9.39 -26.77
C MET A 1 33.92 8.64 -25.62
N SER A 2 34.28 7.34 -25.49
CA SER A 2 33.80 6.49 -24.36
C SER A 2 34.76 6.64 -23.21
N VAL A 3 34.26 7.11 -22.09
CA VAL A 3 35.02 7.20 -20.83
C VAL A 3 34.83 5.87 -20.09
N GLN A 4 35.86 5.08 -20.09
CA GLN A 4 35.94 3.80 -19.37
C GLN A 4 36.52 4.09 -17.99
N PHE A 5 35.74 3.88 -16.94
CA PHE A 5 36.24 3.96 -15.56
C PHE A 5 36.92 2.64 -15.18
N PRO A 6 38.16 2.65 -14.69
CA PRO A 6 38.80 1.44 -14.21
C PRO A 6 38.19 1.00 -12.89
N VAL A 7 37.71 -0.26 -12.84
CA VAL A 7 37.35 -0.92 -11.59
C VAL A 7 38.64 -1.22 -10.84
N LEU A 8 38.90 -0.49 -9.78
CA LEU A 8 40.03 -0.74 -8.88
C LEU A 8 39.69 -1.96 -8.00
N ILE A 9 40.18 -3.13 -8.39
CA ILE A 9 40.15 -4.32 -7.54
C ILE A 9 41.27 -4.18 -6.51
N LEU A 10 40.91 -3.82 -5.28
CA LEU A 10 41.82 -3.75 -4.16
C LEU A 10 42.06 -5.19 -3.69
N LEU A 11 43.15 -5.81 -4.13
CA LEU A 11 43.66 -7.07 -3.57
C LEU A 11 44.24 -6.79 -2.18
N LEU A 12 43.44 -6.96 -1.14
CA LEU A 12 43.92 -7.04 0.23
C LEU A 12 44.64 -8.37 0.43
N ALA A 13 45.99 -8.35 0.43
CA ALA A 13 46.80 -9.44 0.86
C ALA A 13 46.55 -9.70 2.36
N GLY A 14 45.69 -10.68 2.64
CA GLY A 14 45.35 -11.09 4.00
C GLY A 14 46.54 -11.72 4.69
N HIS A 15 47.04 -11.08 5.75
CA HIS A 15 47.84 -11.77 6.76
C HIS A 15 46.91 -12.71 7.51
N ALA A 16 47.14 -14.02 7.37
CA ALA A 16 46.39 -15.04 8.09
C ALA A 16 46.68 -14.90 9.60
N VAL A 17 45.76 -14.31 10.33
CA VAL A 17 45.70 -14.43 11.78
C VAL A 17 45.04 -15.78 12.07
N ALA A 18 45.80 -16.71 12.64
CA ALA A 18 45.31 -18.02 13.02
C ALA A 18 44.15 -17.86 14.02
N GLY A 19 42.97 -18.37 13.68
CA GLY A 19 41.87 -18.57 14.61
C GLY A 19 40.57 -17.84 14.37
N GLN A 20 40.45 -16.93 13.39
CA GLN A 20 39.17 -16.34 13.06
C GLN A 20 38.46 -17.17 11.98
N ARG A 21 37.39 -17.88 12.36
CA ARG A 21 36.46 -18.44 11.39
C ARG A 21 35.90 -17.27 10.58
N PRO A 22 35.80 -17.39 9.24
CA PRO A 22 35.10 -16.37 8.44
C PRO A 22 33.69 -16.24 8.97
N VAL A 23 33.29 -14.99 9.30
CA VAL A 23 31.92 -14.69 9.65
C VAL A 23 31.12 -14.91 8.37
N GLN A 24 30.44 -16.04 8.26
CA GLN A 24 29.47 -16.27 7.18
C GLN A 24 28.30 -15.32 7.39
N SER A 25 27.94 -14.59 6.36
CA SER A 25 26.66 -13.87 6.34
C SER A 25 25.54 -14.89 6.56
N PRO A 26 24.55 -14.60 7.42
CA PRO A 26 23.43 -15.49 7.64
C PRO A 26 22.75 -15.82 6.31
N SER A 27 22.25 -17.04 6.17
CA SER A 27 21.44 -17.40 5.02
C SER A 27 20.17 -16.53 4.96
N GLN A 28 19.57 -16.39 3.78
CA GLN A 28 18.32 -15.63 3.64
C GLN A 28 17.23 -16.21 4.56
N ASP A 29 17.17 -17.53 4.72
CA ASP A 29 16.25 -18.23 5.60
C ASP A 29 16.48 -17.90 7.09
N GLU A 30 17.74 -17.84 7.54
CA GLU A 30 18.09 -17.46 8.92
C GLU A 30 17.73 -15.99 9.20
N THR A 31 17.94 -15.12 8.22
CA THR A 31 17.56 -13.70 8.34
C THR A 31 16.05 -13.54 8.41
N LEU A 32 15.28 -14.23 7.58
CA LEU A 32 13.81 -14.20 7.59
C LEU A 32 13.23 -14.82 8.86
N ALA A 33 13.85 -15.89 9.41
CA ALA A 33 13.45 -16.48 10.68
C ALA A 33 13.63 -15.51 11.85
N LYS A 34 14.67 -14.69 11.83
CA LYS A 34 14.95 -13.68 12.85
C LYS A 34 14.10 -12.42 12.71
N TRP A 35 13.82 -12.02 11.47
CA TRP A 35 13.07 -10.80 11.13
C TRP A 35 11.95 -11.09 10.13
N PRO A 36 10.93 -11.86 10.50
CA PRO A 36 9.90 -12.36 9.57
C PRO A 36 9.09 -11.25 8.87
N TRP A 37 9.15 -10.02 9.40
CA TRP A 37 8.44 -8.86 8.85
C TRP A 37 9.29 -7.97 7.92
N SER A 38 10.59 -8.27 7.79
CA SER A 38 11.52 -7.40 7.05
C SER A 38 11.33 -7.49 5.54
N ILE A 39 10.90 -8.65 5.04
CA ILE A 39 10.66 -8.91 3.61
C ILE A 39 9.37 -9.69 3.47
N SER A 40 8.45 -9.17 2.64
CA SER A 40 7.25 -9.88 2.19
C SER A 40 7.32 -9.98 0.67
N LEU A 41 7.62 -11.17 0.15
CA LEU A 41 7.64 -11.41 -1.29
C LEU A 41 6.21 -11.35 -1.84
N GLN A 42 6.04 -10.64 -2.95
CA GLN A 42 4.75 -10.39 -3.57
C GLN A 42 4.69 -11.08 -4.94
N THR A 43 3.54 -11.63 -5.29
CA THR A 43 3.31 -12.28 -6.59
C THR A 43 2.85 -11.29 -7.67
N ALA A 44 2.13 -10.24 -7.27
CA ALA A 44 1.73 -9.17 -8.18
C ALA A 44 2.87 -8.15 -8.37
N PRO A 45 3.05 -7.57 -9.56
CA PRO A 45 3.96 -6.46 -9.74
C PRO A 45 3.47 -5.23 -8.99
N SER A 46 4.39 -4.39 -8.53
CA SER A 46 4.04 -3.11 -7.90
C SER A 46 3.41 -2.16 -8.92
N LYS A 47 2.37 -1.48 -8.50
CA LYS A 47 1.70 -0.41 -9.26
C LYS A 47 1.76 0.90 -8.47
N ARG A 48 1.57 1.99 -9.18
CA ARG A 48 1.40 3.34 -8.60
C ARG A 48 0.18 3.97 -9.25
N GLU A 49 -0.58 4.69 -8.45
CA GLU A 49 -1.75 5.42 -8.91
C GLU A 49 -1.83 6.77 -8.19
N ALA A 50 -2.29 7.78 -8.90
CA ALA A 50 -2.63 9.07 -8.33
C ALA A 50 -3.93 9.53 -9.00
N ILE A 51 -4.96 9.75 -8.18
CA ILE A 51 -6.30 10.12 -8.67
C ILE A 51 -6.82 11.33 -7.90
N GLN A 52 -7.75 12.03 -8.53
CA GLN A 52 -8.55 13.07 -7.92
C GLN A 52 -10.03 12.70 -7.95
N ILE A 53 -10.67 12.83 -6.80
CA ILE A 53 -12.08 12.50 -6.58
C ILE A 53 -12.77 13.79 -6.13
N THR A 54 -13.80 14.20 -6.86
CA THR A 54 -14.62 15.35 -6.48
C THR A 54 -15.94 14.85 -5.89
N LEU A 55 -16.28 15.37 -4.71
CA LEU A 55 -17.53 15.08 -4.02
C LEU A 55 -18.34 16.36 -3.86
N ALA A 56 -19.57 16.35 -4.39
CA ALA A 56 -20.56 17.38 -4.11
C ALA A 56 -20.96 17.35 -2.61
N PRO A 57 -21.64 18.40 -2.10
CA PRO A 57 -22.23 18.37 -0.76
C PRO A 57 -23.10 17.12 -0.56
N LYS A 58 -22.89 16.40 0.53
CA LYS A 58 -23.59 15.14 0.89
C LYS A 58 -23.39 13.97 -0.06
N GLU A 59 -22.41 14.06 -0.94
CA GLU A 59 -22.00 12.94 -1.79
C GLU A 59 -20.99 12.07 -1.07
N GLY A 60 -21.15 10.74 -1.24
CA GLY A 60 -20.21 9.74 -0.78
C GLY A 60 -19.82 8.80 -1.91
N MET A 61 -18.59 8.25 -1.83
CA MET A 61 -18.09 7.27 -2.77
C MET A 61 -17.05 6.36 -2.15
N GLU A 62 -16.90 5.18 -2.73
CA GLU A 62 -15.84 4.24 -2.39
C GLU A 62 -14.80 4.18 -3.51
N TYR A 63 -13.54 4.00 -3.10
CA TYR A 63 -12.46 3.62 -4.01
C TYR A 63 -11.73 2.40 -3.43
N LYS A 64 -11.75 1.31 -4.16
CA LYS A 64 -11.30 0.00 -3.72
C LYS A 64 -10.20 -0.56 -4.61
N TYR A 65 -9.31 -1.32 -4.00
CA TYR A 65 -8.22 -2.04 -4.64
C TYR A 65 -8.38 -3.53 -4.43
N ARG A 66 -8.14 -4.33 -5.46
CA ARG A 66 -8.04 -5.78 -5.34
C ARG A 66 -6.66 -6.15 -4.81
N LEU A 67 -6.61 -6.69 -3.59
CA LEU A 67 -5.39 -7.12 -2.92
C LEU A 67 -5.49 -8.59 -2.52
N GLU A 68 -4.39 -9.32 -2.70
CA GLU A 68 -4.24 -10.65 -2.13
C GLU A 68 -3.80 -10.56 -0.66
N LYS A 69 -4.10 -11.58 0.14
CA LYS A 69 -3.66 -11.65 1.54
C LYS A 69 -2.16 -11.44 1.65
N GLY A 70 -1.74 -10.51 2.52
CA GLY A 70 -0.34 -10.14 2.74
C GLY A 70 0.21 -9.12 1.74
N ALA A 71 -0.57 -8.71 0.73
CA ALA A 71 -0.16 -7.67 -0.19
C ALA A 71 -0.07 -6.32 0.53
N GLY A 72 1.03 -5.60 0.28
CA GLY A 72 1.30 -4.29 0.86
C GLY A 72 0.93 -3.15 -0.08
N MET A 73 0.40 -2.06 0.48
CA MET A 73 0.10 -0.83 -0.23
C MET A 73 0.44 0.37 0.64
N LEU A 74 1.35 1.21 0.16
CA LEU A 74 1.60 2.55 0.69
C LEU A 74 0.50 3.47 0.20
N TYR A 75 -0.04 4.33 1.05
CA TYR A 75 -1.07 5.28 0.66
C TYR A 75 -0.87 6.65 1.31
N SER A 76 -1.36 7.66 0.63
CA SER A 76 -1.54 9.00 1.16
C SER A 76 -2.73 9.65 0.46
N TRP A 77 -3.65 10.21 1.22
CA TRP A 77 -4.70 11.04 0.65
C TRP A 77 -4.85 12.34 1.43
N ASN A 78 -5.30 13.37 0.74
CA ASN A 78 -5.70 14.65 1.32
C ASN A 78 -6.96 15.16 0.63
N SER A 79 -7.70 16.02 1.33
CA SER A 79 -8.91 16.65 0.84
C SER A 79 -8.83 18.17 1.02
N THR A 80 -9.48 18.92 0.12
CA THR A 80 -9.60 20.39 0.20
C THR A 80 -10.51 20.85 1.33
N GLY A 81 -11.28 19.97 1.94
CA GLY A 81 -12.13 20.20 3.10
C GLY A 81 -12.25 18.94 3.94
N GLU A 82 -12.87 19.06 5.12
CA GLU A 82 -13.14 17.92 5.99
C GLU A 82 -14.15 16.96 5.35
N VAL A 83 -13.87 15.66 5.44
CA VAL A 83 -14.72 14.56 5.00
C VAL A 83 -14.86 13.54 6.11
N HIS A 84 -15.99 12.87 6.19
CA HIS A 84 -16.09 11.61 6.89
C HIS A 84 -15.43 10.52 6.06
N TRP A 85 -14.61 9.64 6.65
CA TRP A 85 -13.95 8.57 5.93
C TRP A 85 -13.89 7.27 6.73
N GLU A 86 -13.89 6.17 6.00
CA GLU A 86 -13.77 4.82 6.53
C GLU A 86 -12.75 4.05 5.70
N LEU A 87 -11.83 3.34 6.34
CA LEU A 87 -11.02 2.30 5.72
C LEU A 87 -11.67 0.96 6.03
N HIS A 88 -12.26 0.35 5.01
CA HIS A 88 -12.92 -0.95 5.16
C HIS A 88 -12.71 -1.85 3.95
N SER A 89 -12.93 -3.15 4.13
CA SER A 89 -12.62 -4.15 3.14
C SER A 89 -13.62 -5.29 3.17
N GLN A 90 -13.77 -5.96 2.03
CA GLN A 90 -14.67 -7.09 1.86
C GLN A 90 -13.84 -8.31 1.46
N PRO A 91 -13.80 -9.38 2.29
CA PRO A 91 -13.16 -10.64 1.94
C PRO A 91 -13.82 -11.30 0.74
N ASP A 92 -13.05 -12.08 -0.01
CA ASP A 92 -13.62 -12.96 -1.03
C ASP A 92 -14.62 -13.92 -0.40
N ASN A 93 -15.69 -14.17 -1.12
CA ASN A 93 -16.79 -15.05 -0.70
C ASN A 93 -17.52 -14.64 0.60
N ALA A 94 -17.33 -13.39 1.07
CA ALA A 94 -18.10 -12.86 2.18
C ALA A 94 -19.59 -12.73 1.79
N PRO A 95 -20.52 -12.82 2.76
CA PRO A 95 -21.94 -12.56 2.50
C PRO A 95 -22.14 -11.15 1.92
N GLN A 96 -23.18 -10.98 1.13
CA GLN A 96 -23.55 -9.67 0.59
C GLN A 96 -23.74 -8.63 1.72
N GLY A 97 -23.11 -7.48 1.59
CA GLY A 97 -23.16 -6.39 2.57
C GLY A 97 -22.21 -6.55 3.78
N TYR A 98 -21.43 -7.62 3.81
CA TYR A 98 -20.39 -7.77 4.85
C TYR A 98 -19.17 -6.88 4.53
N ALA A 99 -18.62 -6.23 5.55
CA ALA A 99 -17.35 -5.51 5.48
C ALA A 99 -16.63 -5.58 6.83
N GLU A 100 -15.30 -5.61 6.78
CA GLU A 100 -14.41 -5.42 7.91
C GLU A 100 -13.95 -3.97 7.94
N PHE A 101 -14.13 -3.29 9.07
CA PHE A 101 -13.76 -1.91 9.29
C PHE A 101 -12.45 -1.85 10.07
N PHE A 102 -11.47 -1.10 9.55
CA PHE A 102 -10.14 -0.97 10.15
C PHE A 102 -9.94 0.39 10.82
N ASP A 103 -10.54 1.44 10.24
CA ASP A 103 -10.44 2.80 10.76
C ASP A 103 -11.59 3.66 10.26
N THR A 104 -11.99 4.66 11.04
CA THR A 104 -13.01 5.64 10.68
C THR A 104 -12.78 6.93 11.44
N ALA A 105 -12.89 8.06 10.78
CA ALA A 105 -12.77 9.38 11.38
C ALA A 105 -13.36 10.48 10.47
N ASP A 106 -13.41 11.69 11.01
CA ASP A 106 -13.57 12.92 10.25
C ASP A 106 -12.19 13.57 10.11
N GLY A 107 -11.91 14.16 8.92
CA GLY A 107 -10.63 14.80 8.68
C GLY A 107 -10.39 15.14 7.22
N ASN A 108 -9.20 15.64 6.93
CA ASN A 108 -8.81 16.08 5.59
C ASN A 108 -7.58 15.37 5.05
N GLY A 109 -7.17 14.25 5.65
CA GLY A 109 -6.04 13.46 5.13
C GLY A 109 -5.65 12.29 6.04
N SER A 110 -5.06 11.28 5.42
CA SER A 110 -4.43 10.14 6.10
C SER A 110 -3.33 9.56 5.22
N HIS A 111 -2.34 8.92 5.84
CA HIS A 111 -1.25 8.25 5.14
C HIS A 111 -0.73 7.07 5.96
N GLY A 112 -0.20 6.07 5.27
CA GLY A 112 0.33 4.89 5.96
C GLY A 112 0.70 3.76 5.01
N VAL A 113 0.92 2.60 5.63
CA VAL A 113 1.10 1.31 4.96
C VAL A 113 -0.06 0.42 5.34
N TYR A 114 -0.78 -0.08 4.35
CA TYR A 114 -1.83 -1.07 4.52
C TYR A 114 -1.32 -2.44 4.09
N ILE A 115 -1.50 -3.46 4.93
CA ILE A 115 -1.22 -4.86 4.61
C ILE A 115 -2.55 -5.60 4.62
N ALA A 116 -2.93 -6.17 3.49
CA ALA A 116 -4.21 -6.87 3.35
C ALA A 116 -4.27 -8.12 4.26
N PRO A 117 -5.18 -8.20 5.24
CA PRO A 117 -5.29 -9.34 6.14
C PRO A 117 -5.92 -10.58 5.47
N PHE A 118 -6.60 -10.38 4.35
CA PHE A 118 -7.25 -11.41 3.54
C PHE A 118 -7.26 -10.97 2.06
N SER A 119 -7.50 -11.91 1.14
CA SER A 119 -7.76 -11.60 -0.27
C SER A 119 -9.17 -11.03 -0.43
N GLY A 120 -9.29 -9.91 -1.17
CA GLY A 120 -10.55 -9.21 -1.29
C GLY A 120 -10.41 -7.82 -1.91
N ILE A 121 -11.44 -7.00 -1.77
CA ILE A 121 -11.43 -5.59 -2.15
C ILE A 121 -11.23 -4.73 -0.90
N HIS A 122 -10.28 -3.79 -0.96
CA HIS A 122 -9.79 -3.00 0.17
C HIS A 122 -9.72 -1.53 -0.20
N GLY A 123 -10.10 -0.63 0.70
CA GLY A 123 -9.95 0.80 0.44
C GLY A 123 -10.91 1.65 1.24
N TRP A 124 -11.18 2.81 0.73
CA TRP A 124 -11.85 3.87 1.47
C TRP A 124 -13.26 4.12 0.97
N TRP A 125 -14.11 4.51 1.91
CA TRP A 125 -15.30 5.32 1.71
C TRP A 125 -14.95 6.74 2.14
N TRP A 126 -15.40 7.74 1.37
CA TRP A 126 -15.40 9.15 1.77
C TRP A 126 -16.77 9.73 1.57
N GLU A 127 -17.20 10.59 2.48
CA GLU A 127 -18.43 11.36 2.37
C GLU A 127 -18.18 12.82 2.70
N ASN A 128 -18.62 13.71 1.80
CA ASN A 128 -18.58 15.15 2.02
C ASN A 128 -19.75 15.58 2.90
N MET A 129 -19.52 15.71 4.19
CA MET A 129 -20.54 16.15 5.16
C MET A 129 -20.81 17.66 5.08
N GLY A 130 -19.99 18.43 4.37
CA GLY A 130 -20.06 19.90 4.25
C GLY A 130 -21.12 20.41 3.29
N ALA A 131 -21.05 21.71 3.04
CA ALA A 131 -21.97 22.45 2.15
C ALA A 131 -21.30 22.90 0.84
N VAL A 132 -19.99 22.67 0.70
CA VAL A 132 -19.20 23.04 -0.50
C VAL A 132 -18.57 21.79 -1.10
N VAL A 133 -18.24 21.87 -2.38
CA VAL A 133 -17.53 20.78 -3.09
C VAL A 133 -16.16 20.57 -2.47
N VAL A 134 -15.78 19.33 -2.26
CA VAL A 134 -14.42 18.93 -1.84
C VAL A 134 -13.75 18.08 -2.91
N THR A 135 -12.43 18.18 -2.99
CA THR A 135 -11.61 17.32 -3.87
C THR A 135 -10.63 16.54 -3.02
N ILE A 136 -10.66 15.22 -3.14
CA ILE A 136 -9.74 14.29 -2.51
C ILE A 136 -8.66 13.96 -3.54
N THR A 137 -7.39 14.04 -3.15
CA THR A 137 -6.25 13.53 -3.92
C THR A 137 -5.74 12.28 -3.22
N LEU A 138 -5.86 11.12 -3.87
CA LEU A 138 -5.35 9.85 -3.38
C LEU A 138 -4.13 9.43 -4.19
N THR A 139 -3.05 9.06 -3.51
CA THR A 139 -1.85 8.46 -4.11
C THR A 139 -1.58 7.12 -3.45
N THR A 140 -1.36 6.09 -4.26
CA THR A 140 -1.02 4.75 -3.78
C THR A 140 0.19 4.20 -4.51
N ALA A 141 0.93 3.30 -3.84
CA ALA A 141 1.98 2.48 -4.42
C ALA A 141 1.95 1.11 -3.74
N GLY A 142 1.69 0.04 -4.49
CA GLY A 142 1.52 -1.27 -3.85
C GLY A 142 1.30 -2.40 -4.84
N PHE A 143 0.94 -3.56 -4.28
CA PHE A 143 0.83 -4.83 -4.99
C PHE A 143 -0.64 -5.20 -5.20
N TYR A 144 -1.40 -4.33 -5.85
CA TYR A 144 -2.80 -4.54 -6.21
C TYR A 144 -2.94 -4.88 -7.70
N THR A 145 -3.99 -5.61 -8.05
CA THR A 145 -4.26 -6.01 -9.46
C THR A 145 -5.20 -5.06 -10.16
N GLU A 146 -6.20 -4.55 -9.45
CA GLU A 146 -7.27 -3.72 -9.97
C GLU A 146 -7.62 -2.60 -8.98
N SER A 147 -8.23 -1.53 -9.50
CA SER A 147 -8.87 -0.48 -8.71
C SER A 147 -10.27 -0.19 -9.24
N HIS A 148 -11.20 0.15 -8.36
CA HIS A 148 -12.61 0.35 -8.68
C HIS A 148 -13.20 1.54 -7.92
N GLU A 149 -13.98 2.33 -8.62
CA GLU A 149 -14.78 3.41 -8.07
C GLU A 149 -16.25 2.97 -7.93
N PHE A 150 -16.84 3.21 -6.76
CA PHE A 150 -18.25 2.93 -6.51
C PHE A 150 -18.94 4.20 -6.00
N ARG A 151 -19.95 4.67 -6.73
CA ARG A 151 -20.81 5.80 -6.32
C ARG A 151 -22.19 5.30 -6.03
N ARG A 152 -22.83 5.86 -5.02
CA ARG A 152 -24.21 5.48 -4.65
C ARG A 152 -25.13 5.64 -5.87
N GLY A 153 -25.81 4.54 -6.26
CA GLY A 153 -26.74 4.53 -7.40
C GLY A 153 -26.10 4.37 -8.79
N GLN A 154 -24.78 4.14 -8.87
CA GLN A 154 -24.10 3.79 -10.13
C GLN A 154 -23.47 2.40 -10.04
N PRO A 155 -23.48 1.58 -11.11
CA PRO A 155 -22.68 0.37 -11.15
C PRO A 155 -21.20 0.76 -11.06
N GLY A 156 -20.41 -0.03 -10.32
CA GLY A 156 -18.95 0.17 -10.20
C GLY A 156 -18.27 0.18 -11.58
N LYS A 157 -17.27 1.06 -11.72
CA LYS A 157 -16.41 1.18 -12.91
C LYS A 157 -15.06 0.53 -12.68
#